data_97252aa1a5e8d9f8fcd197f5eb0d5d2d
#
_entry.id   97252aa1a5e8d9f8fcd197f5eb0d5d2d
#
_cell.length_a   1.000
_cell.length_b   1.000
_cell.length_c   1.000
_cell.angle_alpha   90.00
_cell.angle_beta   90.00
_cell.angle_gamma   90.00
#
_symmetry.space_group_name_H-M   'P 1'
#
loop_
_entity.id
_entity.type
_entity.pdbx_description
1 polymer ?
#
loop_
_entity_poly.entity_id
_entity_poly.type
_entity_poly.pdbx_seq_one_letter_code
_entity_poly.pdbx_strand_id
1 'polypeptide(L)'
;MGRVPTPFWQDEFDGETLDLAKWQIVEGDGCSQGLCGWGNNEEQWYSKNNIRLENGALYITGKRQRVLKRHYTSAKLTTEGLFAAQYGRFEARMKLPEGEGFWPAFWMMPKTQLRWPLAGEIDILESSGHTPEKILGAIHFGRVWPGNVHYSESLLGPVPWTNDYHVYAVEWRPGDIRWFVDDKQYGHATPEDIAPYPWVFDERPFYLILNLALGGTLGGDIKKSDLPGELVVDYVRAYPLGCD
;
A
#
# COMPACT_ATOMS: atom_id res chain seq x y z
N MET A 1 -10.75 29.77 -10.20
CA MET A 1 -10.95 28.33 -10.08
C MET A 1 -9.67 27.69 -10.63
N GLY A 2 -8.83 27.15 -9.76
CA GLY A 2 -7.62 26.43 -10.19
C GLY A 2 -8.04 25.19 -10.97
N ARG A 3 -7.35 24.92 -12.07
CA ARG A 3 -7.60 23.73 -12.89
C ARG A 3 -7.19 22.52 -12.05
N VAL A 4 -8.11 21.59 -11.81
CA VAL A 4 -7.78 20.31 -11.17
C VAL A 4 -6.72 19.64 -12.04
N PRO A 5 -5.53 19.28 -11.52
CA PRO A 5 -4.49 18.69 -12.33
C PRO A 5 -4.99 17.40 -12.96
N THR A 6 -4.65 17.18 -14.23
CA THR A 6 -4.97 15.93 -14.92
C THR A 6 -3.97 14.87 -14.49
N PRO A 7 -4.42 13.67 -14.05
CA PRO A 7 -3.51 12.59 -13.70
C PRO A 7 -2.71 12.16 -14.93
N PHE A 8 -1.43 11.86 -14.75
CA PHE A 8 -0.59 11.28 -15.81
C PHE A 8 -0.69 9.75 -15.84
N TRP A 9 -1.25 9.14 -14.80
CA TRP A 9 -1.62 7.73 -14.74
C TRP A 9 -2.83 7.57 -13.82
N GLN A 10 -3.75 6.67 -14.18
CA GLN A 10 -4.92 6.38 -13.36
C GLN A 10 -5.53 5.03 -13.68
N ASP A 11 -6.26 4.49 -12.70
CA ASP A 11 -7.22 3.42 -12.87
C ASP A 11 -8.48 3.72 -12.04
N GLU A 12 -9.62 3.81 -12.70
CA GLU A 12 -10.94 4.08 -12.11
C GLU A 12 -11.71 2.77 -11.86
N PHE A 13 -11.14 1.64 -12.23
CA PHE A 13 -11.74 0.31 -12.10
C PHE A 13 -13.12 0.14 -12.73
N ASP A 14 -13.42 0.92 -13.76
CA ASP A 14 -14.72 0.93 -14.48
C ASP A 14 -14.93 -0.31 -15.36
N GLY A 15 -13.91 -1.14 -15.54
CA GLY A 15 -13.97 -2.35 -16.38
C GLY A 15 -14.70 -3.51 -15.69
N GLU A 16 -15.03 -4.53 -16.48
CA GLU A 16 -15.56 -5.80 -15.95
C GLU A 16 -14.45 -6.70 -15.37
N THR A 17 -13.21 -6.49 -15.79
CA THR A 17 -12.03 -7.24 -15.37
C THR A 17 -10.85 -6.31 -15.13
N LEU A 18 -9.92 -6.74 -14.29
CA LEU A 18 -8.70 -5.98 -14.01
C LEU A 18 -7.91 -5.72 -15.29
N ASP A 19 -7.49 -4.49 -15.52
CA ASP A 19 -6.64 -4.10 -16.63
C ASP A 19 -5.20 -4.58 -16.41
N LEU A 20 -4.85 -5.69 -17.07
CA LEU A 20 -3.51 -6.28 -16.98
C LEU A 20 -2.42 -5.48 -17.72
N ALA A 21 -2.79 -4.42 -18.47
CA ALA A 21 -1.82 -3.47 -18.99
C ALA A 21 -1.39 -2.45 -17.92
N LYS A 22 -2.16 -2.32 -16.83
CA LYS A 22 -1.86 -1.46 -15.69
C LYS A 22 -1.35 -2.22 -14.47
N TRP A 23 -1.85 -3.45 -14.25
CA TRP A 23 -1.60 -4.23 -13.05
C TRP A 23 -1.08 -5.63 -13.33
N GLN A 24 -0.13 -6.06 -12.53
CA GLN A 24 0.23 -7.47 -12.37
C GLN A 24 -0.40 -8.00 -11.08
N ILE A 25 -0.88 -9.24 -11.14
CA ILE A 25 -1.38 -9.97 -9.97
C ILE A 25 -0.23 -10.78 -9.39
N VAL A 26 0.08 -10.56 -8.13
CA VAL A 26 1.08 -11.34 -7.40
C VAL A 26 0.40 -12.54 -6.78
N GLU A 27 0.90 -13.74 -7.03
CA GLU A 27 0.38 -14.99 -6.46
C GLU A 27 1.40 -15.66 -5.53
N GLY A 28 0.90 -16.36 -4.51
CA GLY A 28 1.76 -17.10 -3.60
C GLY A 28 1.82 -16.55 -2.19
N ASP A 29 2.74 -17.11 -1.40
CA ASP A 29 3.01 -16.74 0.00
C ASP A 29 4.43 -16.20 0.21
N GLY A 30 5.12 -15.85 -0.87
CA GLY A 30 6.49 -15.35 -0.86
C GLY A 30 7.58 -16.43 -0.73
N CYS A 31 7.23 -17.67 -0.41
CA CYS A 31 8.23 -18.72 -0.19
C CYS A 31 9.06 -19.05 -1.44
N SER A 32 8.47 -19.01 -2.62
CA SER A 32 9.18 -19.23 -3.89
C SER A 32 10.23 -18.16 -4.20
N GLN A 33 10.12 -17.02 -3.55
CA GLN A 33 11.02 -15.86 -3.67
C GLN A 33 12.00 -15.76 -2.48
N GLY A 34 11.99 -16.77 -1.59
CA GLY A 34 12.81 -16.75 -0.37
C GLY A 34 12.28 -15.85 0.75
N LEU A 35 11.04 -15.37 0.62
CA LEU A 35 10.36 -14.46 1.54
C LEU A 35 9.07 -15.08 2.08
N CYS A 36 9.14 -16.24 2.74
CA CYS A 36 7.94 -16.87 3.29
C CYS A 36 7.18 -15.92 4.22
N GLY A 37 5.83 -15.85 4.05
CA GLY A 37 4.99 -14.85 4.73
C GLY A 37 5.37 -13.41 4.35
N TRP A 38 5.92 -13.22 3.14
CA TRP A 38 6.35 -11.93 2.58
C TRP A 38 7.34 -11.15 3.46
N GLY A 39 8.07 -11.89 4.32
CA GLY A 39 9.01 -11.28 5.28
C GLY A 39 8.37 -10.68 6.54
N ASN A 40 7.04 -10.66 6.61
CA ASN A 40 6.25 -10.01 7.66
C ASN A 40 5.43 -11.01 8.50
N ASN A 41 5.67 -12.32 8.37
CA ASN A 41 4.87 -13.39 8.97
C ASN A 41 3.39 -13.39 8.53
N GLU A 42 3.10 -12.86 7.34
CA GLU A 42 1.75 -12.87 6.76
C GLU A 42 1.25 -14.29 6.57
N GLU A 43 -0.06 -14.52 6.81
CA GLU A 43 -0.64 -15.86 6.88
C GLU A 43 -1.38 -16.28 5.61
N GLN A 44 -1.70 -15.36 4.72
CA GLN A 44 -2.44 -15.64 3.49
C GLN A 44 -1.57 -16.18 2.35
N TRP A 45 -2.24 -16.82 1.42
CA TRP A 45 -1.81 -17.01 0.03
C TRP A 45 -2.46 -15.94 -0.83
N TYR A 46 -1.69 -15.15 -1.55
CA TYR A 46 -2.23 -14.21 -2.53
C TYR A 46 -2.68 -14.96 -3.78
N SER A 47 -3.88 -14.64 -4.27
CA SER A 47 -4.52 -15.30 -5.41
C SER A 47 -5.38 -14.34 -6.21
N LYS A 48 -5.34 -14.49 -7.54
CA LYS A 48 -6.23 -13.76 -8.46
C LYS A 48 -7.72 -13.98 -8.17
N ASN A 49 -8.08 -15.11 -7.55
CA ASN A 49 -9.47 -15.44 -7.20
C ASN A 49 -10.03 -14.62 -6.02
N ASN A 50 -9.20 -13.74 -5.45
CA ASN A 50 -9.59 -12.83 -4.38
C ASN A 50 -9.79 -11.39 -4.89
N ILE A 51 -9.80 -11.20 -6.21
CA ILE A 51 -10.01 -9.93 -6.90
C ILE A 51 -11.34 -9.99 -7.64
N ARG A 52 -12.15 -8.94 -7.53
CA ARG A 52 -13.28 -8.68 -8.41
C ARG A 52 -13.42 -7.19 -8.67
N LEU A 53 -13.95 -6.85 -9.82
CA LEU A 53 -14.41 -5.51 -10.15
C LEU A 53 -15.94 -5.52 -10.15
N GLU A 54 -16.54 -4.56 -9.48
CA GLU A 54 -17.97 -4.44 -9.37
C GLU A 54 -18.36 -2.99 -9.07
N ASN A 55 -19.37 -2.47 -9.77
CA ASN A 55 -19.89 -1.12 -9.56
C ASN A 55 -18.82 -0.01 -9.65
N GLY A 56 -17.83 -0.14 -10.55
CA GLY A 56 -16.77 0.85 -10.71
C GLY A 56 -15.75 0.85 -9.56
N ALA A 57 -15.54 -0.29 -8.91
CA ALA A 57 -14.55 -0.41 -7.85
C ALA A 57 -13.83 -1.78 -7.88
N LEU A 58 -12.59 -1.77 -7.44
CA LEU A 58 -11.81 -2.98 -7.18
C LEU A 58 -12.09 -3.47 -5.75
N TYR A 59 -12.37 -4.76 -5.63
CA TYR A 59 -12.51 -5.46 -4.35
C TYR A 59 -11.39 -6.47 -4.18
N ILE A 60 -10.66 -6.36 -3.08
CA ILE A 60 -9.68 -7.36 -2.62
C ILE A 60 -10.27 -8.04 -1.39
N THR A 61 -10.60 -9.34 -1.52
CA THR A 61 -11.27 -10.10 -0.46
C THR A 61 -10.29 -10.96 0.32
N GLY A 62 -10.12 -10.67 1.60
CA GLY A 62 -9.46 -11.56 2.55
C GLY A 62 -10.45 -12.60 3.08
N LYS A 63 -10.17 -13.90 2.93
CA LYS A 63 -11.10 -14.96 3.35
C LYS A 63 -10.42 -16.22 3.85
N ARG A 64 -11.17 -17.01 4.61
CA ARG A 64 -10.75 -18.35 5.01
C ARG A 64 -10.89 -19.31 3.82
N GLN A 65 -9.76 -19.67 3.25
CA GLN A 65 -9.67 -20.63 2.17
C GLN A 65 -8.30 -21.32 2.22
N ARG A 66 -8.27 -22.62 2.23
CA ARG A 66 -7.00 -23.38 2.27
C ARG A 66 -6.37 -23.46 0.87
N VAL A 67 -5.13 -23.04 0.80
CA VAL A 67 -4.26 -23.25 -0.37
C VAL A 67 -2.91 -23.76 0.14
N LEU A 68 -2.55 -24.98 -0.24
CA LEU A 68 -1.35 -25.64 0.28
C LEU A 68 -1.31 -25.65 1.82
N LYS A 69 -0.31 -25.02 2.42
CA LYS A 69 -0.14 -24.91 3.87
C LYS A 69 -0.80 -23.68 4.48
N ARG A 70 -1.31 -22.74 3.65
CA ARG A 70 -1.98 -21.52 4.10
C ARG A 70 -3.46 -21.76 4.33
N HIS A 71 -4.02 -21.16 5.36
CA HIS A 71 -5.43 -21.29 5.73
C HIS A 71 -6.30 -20.15 5.25
N TYR A 72 -5.66 -19.10 4.72
CA TYR A 72 -6.29 -17.85 4.26
C TYR A 72 -5.83 -17.51 2.87
N THR A 73 -6.68 -16.80 2.14
CA THR A 73 -6.34 -16.21 0.84
C THR A 73 -6.70 -14.73 0.81
N SER A 74 -5.97 -13.97 0.02
CA SER A 74 -6.20 -12.56 -0.25
C SER A 74 -5.62 -12.20 -1.62
N ALA A 75 -5.44 -10.91 -1.94
CA ALA A 75 -4.78 -10.50 -3.17
C ALA A 75 -3.78 -9.36 -2.98
N LYS A 76 -2.83 -9.31 -3.92
CA LYS A 76 -1.81 -8.29 -4.06
C LYS A 76 -1.65 -7.93 -5.54
N LEU A 77 -1.71 -6.65 -5.84
CA LEU A 77 -1.55 -6.06 -7.16
C LEU A 77 -0.31 -5.15 -7.18
N THR A 78 0.38 -5.12 -8.32
CA THR A 78 1.52 -4.21 -8.50
C THR A 78 1.54 -3.66 -9.91
N THR A 79 2.08 -2.43 -10.06
CA THR A 79 2.37 -1.84 -11.36
C THR A 79 3.82 -2.10 -11.80
N GLU A 80 4.56 -3.00 -11.14
CA GLU A 80 5.95 -3.32 -11.45
C GLU A 80 6.11 -3.69 -12.93
N GLY A 81 7.04 -3.04 -13.64
CA GLY A 81 7.28 -3.27 -15.06
C GLY A 81 6.25 -2.68 -16.01
N LEU A 82 5.13 -2.16 -15.53
CA LEU A 82 4.06 -1.53 -16.31
C LEU A 82 4.03 -0.02 -16.12
N PHE A 83 4.13 0.44 -14.86
CA PHE A 83 4.17 1.85 -14.51
C PHE A 83 5.07 2.08 -13.31
N ALA A 84 5.89 3.10 -13.38
CA ALA A 84 6.64 3.65 -12.26
C ALA A 84 6.87 5.15 -12.51
N ALA A 85 6.90 5.94 -11.46
CA ALA A 85 7.17 7.37 -11.57
C ALA A 85 8.09 7.83 -10.43
N GLN A 86 8.81 8.90 -10.69
CA GLN A 86 9.62 9.61 -9.71
C GLN A 86 8.99 10.97 -9.52
N TYR A 87 8.60 11.26 -8.27
CA TYR A 87 7.89 12.46 -7.87
C TYR A 87 6.44 12.54 -8.38
N GLY A 88 5.64 13.27 -7.66
CA GLY A 88 4.24 13.47 -7.93
C GLY A 88 3.36 13.29 -6.68
N ARG A 89 2.05 13.41 -6.86
CA ARG A 89 1.05 13.01 -5.88
C ARG A 89 0.48 11.67 -6.31
N PHE A 90 0.58 10.69 -5.42
CA PHE A 90 0.01 9.35 -5.62
C PHE A 90 -1.10 9.16 -4.61
N GLU A 91 -2.29 8.84 -5.08
CA GLU A 91 -3.46 8.70 -4.22
C GLU A 91 -4.35 7.52 -4.61
N ALA A 92 -5.02 6.98 -3.61
CA ALA A 92 -6.09 6.01 -3.78
C ALA A 92 -7.27 6.37 -2.89
N ARG A 93 -8.49 6.28 -3.43
CA ARG A 93 -9.72 6.37 -2.65
C ARG A 93 -10.17 4.99 -2.28
N MET A 94 -10.14 4.70 -0.97
CA MET A 94 -10.35 3.34 -0.47
C MET A 94 -11.24 3.33 0.75
N LYS A 95 -12.00 2.22 0.89
CA LYS A 95 -12.67 1.82 2.12
C LYS A 95 -11.93 0.62 2.69
N LEU A 96 -11.43 0.76 3.91
CA LEU A 96 -10.64 -0.26 4.59
C LEU A 96 -11.55 -1.36 5.17
N PRO A 97 -11.07 -2.62 5.27
CA PRO A 97 -11.83 -3.69 5.91
C PRO A 97 -11.95 -3.46 7.42
N GLU A 98 -13.09 -3.81 7.97
CA GLU A 98 -13.30 -3.88 9.41
C GLU A 98 -12.95 -5.28 9.92
N GLY A 99 -12.32 -5.36 11.10
CA GLY A 99 -12.06 -6.62 11.79
C GLY A 99 -10.58 -6.93 12.04
N GLU A 100 -10.35 -7.76 13.07
CA GLU A 100 -9.01 -8.12 13.52
C GLU A 100 -8.29 -9.05 12.54
N GLY A 101 -7.01 -8.80 12.36
CA GLY A 101 -6.15 -9.56 11.47
C GLY A 101 -6.03 -9.00 10.06
N PHE A 102 -6.80 -7.98 9.70
CA PHE A 102 -6.65 -7.30 8.42
C PHE A 102 -5.53 -6.26 8.45
N TRP A 103 -4.74 -6.27 7.39
CA TRP A 103 -3.66 -5.31 7.15
C TRP A 103 -3.72 -4.82 5.71
N PRO A 104 -4.57 -3.84 5.41
CA PRO A 104 -4.60 -3.18 4.11
C PRO A 104 -3.38 -2.28 3.95
N ALA A 105 -2.80 -2.25 2.74
CA ALA A 105 -1.68 -1.38 2.40
C ALA A 105 -1.77 -0.85 0.97
N PHE A 106 -1.38 0.42 0.81
CA PHE A 106 -1.10 1.10 -0.44
C PHE A 106 0.28 1.73 -0.34
N TRP A 107 1.22 1.27 -1.15
CA TRP A 107 2.63 1.55 -0.99
C TRP A 107 3.40 1.51 -2.29
N MET A 108 4.68 1.85 -2.24
CA MET A 108 5.54 1.99 -3.41
C MET A 108 6.91 1.37 -3.17
N MET A 109 7.43 0.70 -4.20
CA MET A 109 8.76 0.13 -4.24
C MET A 109 9.54 0.59 -5.46
N PRO A 110 10.87 0.78 -5.36
CA PRO A 110 11.70 1.10 -6.50
C PRO A 110 12.02 -0.16 -7.33
N LYS A 111 12.05 -0.03 -8.64
CA LYS A 111 12.58 -1.08 -9.50
C LYS A 111 14.10 -1.13 -9.36
N THR A 112 14.63 -2.16 -8.71
CA THR A 112 16.06 -2.27 -8.39
C THR A 112 16.51 -3.72 -8.22
N GLN A 113 17.80 -3.95 -8.36
CA GLN A 113 18.48 -5.21 -7.99
C GLN A 113 19.08 -5.14 -6.58
N LEU A 114 19.00 -3.98 -5.92
CA LEU A 114 19.48 -3.82 -4.55
C LEU A 114 18.58 -4.59 -3.59
N ARG A 115 19.20 -5.15 -2.55
CA ARG A 115 18.43 -5.81 -1.48
C ARG A 115 17.65 -4.76 -0.67
N TRP A 116 16.43 -5.12 -0.30
CA TRP A 116 15.59 -4.30 0.57
C TRP A 116 16.26 -3.99 1.91
N PRO A 117 16.14 -2.76 2.46
CA PRO A 117 15.52 -1.56 1.89
C PRO A 117 16.55 -0.54 1.35
N LEU A 118 17.68 -1.01 0.79
CA LEU A 118 18.78 -0.15 0.34
C LEU A 118 18.37 0.90 -0.70
N ALA A 119 17.29 0.65 -1.42
CA ALA A 119 16.76 1.59 -2.42
C ALA A 119 15.50 2.32 -1.96
N GLY A 120 15.09 2.13 -0.71
CA GLY A 120 13.91 2.72 -0.12
C GLY A 120 12.62 1.93 -0.34
N GLU A 121 11.57 2.29 0.43
CA GLU A 121 10.17 1.92 0.30
C GLU A 121 9.35 3.09 0.82
N ILE A 122 8.22 3.40 0.19
CA ILE A 122 7.31 4.48 0.62
C ILE A 122 5.94 3.86 0.85
N ASP A 123 5.47 3.87 2.10
CA ASP A 123 4.14 3.40 2.45
C ASP A 123 3.20 4.60 2.53
N ILE A 124 2.25 4.67 1.58
CA ILE A 124 1.28 5.76 1.49
C ILE A 124 0.20 5.58 2.54
N LEU A 125 -0.25 4.34 2.71
CA LEU A 125 -1.20 3.92 3.74
C LEU A 125 -0.85 2.53 4.22
N GLU A 126 -0.81 2.37 5.54
CA GLU A 126 -0.99 1.12 6.25
C GLU A 126 -2.01 1.29 7.38
N SER A 127 -2.78 0.24 7.66
CA SER A 127 -3.71 0.20 8.76
C SER A 127 -3.82 -1.22 9.31
N SER A 128 -4.30 -1.33 10.52
CA SER A 128 -4.53 -2.61 11.20
C SER A 128 -5.94 -2.70 11.73
N GLY A 129 -6.58 -3.83 11.52
CA GLY A 129 -7.90 -4.09 12.06
C GLY A 129 -7.97 -4.12 13.60
N HIS A 130 -6.82 -4.22 14.29
CA HIS A 130 -6.75 -4.09 15.76
C HIS A 130 -6.90 -2.65 16.25
N THR A 131 -6.54 -1.68 15.40
CA THR A 131 -6.61 -0.25 15.71
C THR A 131 -7.20 0.49 14.51
N PRO A 132 -8.49 0.26 14.20
CA PRO A 132 -9.11 0.77 12.98
C PRO A 132 -9.23 2.29 12.93
N GLU A 133 -9.04 2.98 14.07
CA GLU A 133 -8.94 4.44 14.16
C GLU A 133 -7.56 4.98 13.75
N LYS A 134 -6.55 4.09 13.58
CA LYS A 134 -5.18 4.50 13.28
C LYS A 134 -4.79 4.16 11.85
N ILE A 135 -4.27 5.17 11.15
CA ILE A 135 -3.56 5.00 9.89
C ILE A 135 -2.12 5.46 10.05
N LEU A 136 -1.23 4.92 9.23
CA LEU A 136 0.16 5.33 9.19
C LEU A 136 0.69 5.41 7.75
N GLY A 137 1.65 6.30 7.56
CA GLY A 137 2.54 6.37 6.42
C GLY A 137 3.97 6.18 6.90
N ALA A 138 4.79 5.55 6.10
CA ALA A 138 6.17 5.25 6.46
C ALA A 138 7.13 5.36 5.28
N ILE A 139 8.41 5.45 5.59
CA ILE A 139 9.51 5.19 4.65
C ILE A 139 10.47 4.19 5.29
N HIS A 140 10.93 3.21 4.52
CA HIS A 140 11.93 2.24 4.93
C HIS A 140 13.25 2.48 4.20
N PHE A 141 14.37 2.40 4.93
CA PHE A 141 15.71 2.73 4.43
C PHE A 141 16.81 2.09 5.29
N GLY A 142 18.05 2.50 5.08
CA GLY A 142 19.19 2.11 5.91
C GLY A 142 19.92 0.91 5.35
N ARG A 143 20.19 -0.10 6.20
CA ARG A 143 20.94 -1.31 5.83
C ARG A 143 19.99 -2.47 5.54
N VAL A 144 20.48 -3.51 4.90
CA VAL A 144 19.72 -4.76 4.77
C VAL A 144 19.34 -5.33 6.13
N TRP A 145 18.18 -6.01 6.18
CA TRP A 145 17.73 -6.67 7.40
C TRP A 145 18.85 -7.53 8.06
N PRO A 146 19.04 -7.48 9.38
CA PRO A 146 18.21 -6.81 10.42
C PRO A 146 18.63 -5.35 10.72
N GLY A 147 19.42 -4.71 9.90
CA GLY A 147 19.90 -3.35 10.09
C GLY A 147 19.04 -2.29 9.39
N ASN A 148 17.87 -2.67 8.89
CA ASN A 148 16.88 -1.74 8.32
C ASN A 148 16.27 -0.86 9.41
N VAL A 149 15.94 0.35 9.01
CA VAL A 149 15.25 1.35 9.83
C VAL A 149 14.05 1.90 9.07
N HIS A 150 13.15 2.52 9.76
CA HIS A 150 12.02 3.23 9.15
C HIS A 150 11.77 4.56 9.90
N TYR A 151 11.13 5.48 9.21
CA TYR A 151 10.51 6.66 9.77
C TYR A 151 9.03 6.58 9.47
N SER A 152 8.16 6.87 10.43
CA SER A 152 6.72 6.77 10.24
C SER A 152 5.96 7.87 10.97
N GLU A 153 4.89 8.33 10.34
CA GLU A 153 3.91 9.23 10.92
C GLU A 153 2.55 8.53 10.99
N SER A 154 1.75 8.87 11.98
CA SER A 154 0.44 8.27 12.15
C SER A 154 -0.62 9.30 12.51
N LEU A 155 -1.86 8.98 12.14
CA LEU A 155 -3.03 9.78 12.48
C LEU A 155 -4.08 8.91 13.15
N LEU A 156 -4.57 9.38 14.32
CA LEU A 156 -5.75 8.83 14.97
C LEU A 156 -6.99 9.62 14.52
N GLY A 157 -7.93 8.92 13.89
CA GLY A 157 -9.23 9.48 13.55
C GLY A 157 -10.16 9.54 14.77
N PRO A 158 -11.20 10.39 14.70
CA PRO A 158 -12.22 10.45 15.75
C PRO A 158 -13.16 9.24 15.73
N VAL A 159 -13.17 8.51 14.63
CA VAL A 159 -13.93 7.28 14.38
C VAL A 159 -13.05 6.32 13.55
N PRO A 160 -13.39 5.03 13.48
CA PRO A 160 -12.69 4.08 12.62
C PRO A 160 -12.64 4.53 11.15
N TRP A 161 -11.46 4.43 10.53
CA TRP A 161 -11.24 4.70 9.10
C TRP A 161 -11.94 3.68 8.19
N THR A 162 -12.44 2.59 8.77
CA THR A 162 -13.19 1.54 8.09
C THR A 162 -14.65 1.93 7.80
N ASN A 163 -15.16 3.01 8.40
CA ASN A 163 -16.56 3.41 8.29
C ASN A 163 -16.94 3.92 6.90
N ASP A 164 -16.01 4.59 6.21
CA ASP A 164 -16.28 5.20 4.91
C ASP A 164 -15.07 5.14 3.97
N TYR A 165 -15.25 5.64 2.76
CA TYR A 165 -14.15 5.88 1.82
C TYR A 165 -13.37 7.13 2.21
N HIS A 166 -12.05 7.01 2.16
CA HIS A 166 -11.12 8.11 2.35
C HIS A 166 -10.11 8.15 1.21
N VAL A 167 -9.55 9.32 0.92
CA VAL A 167 -8.47 9.51 -0.04
C VAL A 167 -7.14 9.51 0.72
N TYR A 168 -6.35 8.47 0.52
CA TYR A 168 -5.01 8.35 1.09
C TYR A 168 -4.00 8.74 0.04
N ALA A 169 -3.08 9.64 0.36
CA ALA A 169 -2.14 10.17 -0.60
C ALA A 169 -0.76 10.45 -0.02
N VAL A 170 0.24 10.39 -0.90
CA VAL A 170 1.57 10.93 -0.67
C VAL A 170 1.89 11.99 -1.73
N GLU A 171 2.48 13.11 -1.32
CA GLU A 171 3.19 14.04 -2.19
C GLU A 171 4.68 13.83 -2.02
N TRP A 172 5.35 13.50 -3.11
CA TRP A 172 6.76 13.21 -3.14
C TRP A 172 7.48 14.19 -4.08
N ARG A 173 8.40 14.98 -3.51
CA ARG A 173 9.28 15.94 -4.17
C ARG A 173 10.74 15.60 -3.87
N PRO A 174 11.72 16.18 -4.56
CA PRO A 174 13.12 16.06 -4.16
C PRO A 174 13.34 16.44 -2.69
N GLY A 175 13.84 15.51 -1.89
CA GLY A 175 14.10 15.72 -0.46
C GLY A 175 12.85 15.93 0.42
N ASP A 176 11.65 15.59 -0.06
CA ASP A 176 10.42 15.91 0.66
C ASP A 176 9.33 14.87 0.36
N ILE A 177 8.82 14.22 1.41
CA ILE A 177 7.70 13.27 1.33
C ILE A 177 6.65 13.68 2.35
N ARG A 178 5.39 13.89 1.92
CA ARG A 178 4.28 14.31 2.77
C ARG A 178 3.11 13.38 2.63
N TRP A 179 2.51 12.97 3.76
CA TRP A 179 1.33 12.10 3.81
C TRP A 179 0.06 12.88 4.06
N PHE A 180 -1.01 12.47 3.38
CA PHE A 180 -2.32 13.10 3.45
C PHE A 180 -3.43 12.06 3.60
N VAL A 181 -4.50 12.44 4.27
CA VAL A 181 -5.81 11.81 4.21
C VAL A 181 -6.87 12.88 4.01
N ASP A 182 -7.76 12.70 3.02
CA ASP A 182 -8.80 13.66 2.64
C ASP A 182 -8.24 15.09 2.47
N ASP A 183 -7.10 15.19 1.76
CA ASP A 183 -6.32 16.42 1.53
C ASP A 183 -5.74 17.11 2.79
N LYS A 184 -5.89 16.48 3.97
CA LYS A 184 -5.27 16.96 5.19
C LYS A 184 -3.91 16.29 5.41
N GLN A 185 -2.84 17.08 5.40
CA GLN A 185 -1.50 16.61 5.73
C GLN A 185 -1.44 16.15 7.20
N TYR A 186 -0.90 14.95 7.43
CA TYR A 186 -0.68 14.42 8.77
C TYR A 186 0.76 13.98 9.04
N GLY A 187 1.57 13.86 8.00
CA GLY A 187 2.97 13.44 8.13
C GLY A 187 3.88 14.18 7.16
N HIS A 188 5.18 14.18 7.47
CA HIS A 188 6.24 14.79 6.67
C HIS A 188 7.57 14.12 6.99
N ALA A 189 8.38 13.85 5.97
CA ALA A 189 9.74 13.33 6.11
C ALA A 189 10.69 14.05 5.16
N THR A 190 11.88 14.39 5.67
CA THR A 190 12.98 15.04 4.96
C THR A 190 14.29 14.31 5.23
N PRO A 191 15.38 14.62 4.51
CA PRO A 191 16.70 14.07 4.80
C PRO A 191 17.19 14.30 6.24
N GLU A 192 16.78 15.42 6.86
CA GLU A 192 17.14 15.76 8.25
C GLU A 192 16.51 14.79 9.25
N ASP A 193 15.28 14.34 8.99
CA ASP A 193 14.54 13.45 9.89
C ASP A 193 15.13 12.03 9.93
N ILE A 194 15.86 11.64 8.89
CA ILE A 194 16.44 10.30 8.79
C ILE A 194 17.95 10.26 8.99
N ALA A 195 18.59 11.41 9.27
CA ALA A 195 20.04 11.46 9.51
C ALA A 195 20.45 10.51 10.64
N PRO A 196 21.60 9.81 10.56
CA PRO A 196 22.68 9.95 9.57
C PRO A 196 22.56 9.05 8.33
N TYR A 197 21.37 8.48 8.05
CA TYR A 197 21.18 7.62 6.88
C TYR A 197 21.03 8.46 5.60
N PRO A 198 21.48 7.92 4.44
CA PRO A 198 21.32 8.61 3.18
C PRO A 198 19.83 8.67 2.76
N TRP A 199 19.44 9.77 2.15
CA TRP A 199 18.14 9.92 1.50
C TRP A 199 18.16 9.24 0.13
N VAL A 200 17.58 8.05 0.06
CA VAL A 200 17.62 7.18 -1.14
C VAL A 200 16.41 7.35 -2.06
N PHE A 201 15.45 8.18 -1.63
CA PHE A 201 14.16 8.32 -2.31
C PHE A 201 14.23 9.16 -3.60
N ASP A 202 15.29 9.92 -3.81
CA ASP A 202 15.48 10.76 -5.00
C ASP A 202 16.29 10.08 -6.12
N GLU A 203 16.62 8.78 -5.97
CA GLU A 203 17.53 8.12 -6.89
C GLU A 203 16.85 7.47 -8.10
N ARG A 204 15.56 7.14 -8.00
CA ARG A 204 14.88 6.31 -9.01
C ARG A 204 13.36 6.36 -8.92
N PRO A 205 12.63 5.96 -10.00
CA PRO A 205 11.19 5.84 -9.96
C PRO A 205 10.73 4.65 -9.10
N PHE A 206 9.53 4.79 -8.51
CA PHE A 206 8.84 3.77 -7.71
C PHE A 206 7.56 3.33 -8.41
N TYR A 207 7.22 2.05 -8.30
CA TYR A 207 5.97 1.46 -8.75
C TYR A 207 4.99 1.29 -7.59
N LEU A 208 3.70 1.20 -7.89
CA LEU A 208 2.62 1.11 -6.91
C LEU A 208 2.31 -0.34 -6.54
N ILE A 209 1.90 -0.55 -5.30
CA ILE A 209 1.43 -1.83 -4.78
C ILE A 209 0.16 -1.60 -3.95
N LEU A 210 -0.84 -2.47 -4.17
CA LEU A 210 -2.05 -2.59 -3.37
C LEU A 210 -2.17 -4.01 -2.85
N ASN A 211 -2.41 -4.20 -1.56
CA ASN A 211 -2.69 -5.50 -1.00
C ASN A 211 -3.56 -5.45 0.25
N LEU A 212 -4.16 -6.58 0.56
CA LEU A 212 -4.76 -6.85 1.86
C LEU A 212 -4.03 -8.06 2.46
N ALA A 213 -3.09 -7.81 3.37
CA ALA A 213 -2.46 -8.88 4.13
C ALA A 213 -3.40 -9.38 5.24
N LEU A 214 -3.19 -10.61 5.69
CA LEU A 214 -3.91 -11.23 6.81
C LEU A 214 -2.89 -11.72 7.83
N GLY A 215 -3.09 -11.36 9.09
CA GLY A 215 -2.12 -11.64 10.14
C GLY A 215 -0.85 -10.79 10.00
N GLY A 216 0.28 -11.39 10.30
CA GLY A 216 1.57 -10.73 10.19
C GLY A 216 1.87 -9.75 11.32
N THR A 217 2.98 -9.04 11.17
CA THR A 217 3.53 -8.17 12.23
C THR A 217 2.62 -6.99 12.57
N LEU A 218 1.91 -6.43 11.59
CA LEU A 218 0.99 -5.31 11.81
C LEU A 218 -0.46 -5.75 11.93
N GLY A 219 -0.89 -6.78 11.17
CA GLY A 219 -2.27 -7.29 11.22
C GLY A 219 -2.59 -8.03 12.51
N GLY A 220 -1.59 -8.65 13.13
CA GLY A 220 -1.77 -9.40 14.39
C GLY A 220 -2.60 -10.67 14.21
N ASP A 221 -3.28 -11.09 15.26
CA ASP A 221 -4.10 -12.33 15.26
C ASP A 221 -5.35 -12.18 14.39
N ILE A 222 -5.60 -13.20 13.55
CA ILE A 222 -6.78 -13.23 12.69
C ILE A 222 -7.97 -13.72 13.48
N LYS A 223 -8.99 -12.87 13.62
CA LYS A 223 -10.26 -13.26 14.20
C LYS A 223 -11.17 -13.86 13.13
N LYS A 224 -11.39 -15.17 13.22
CA LYS A 224 -12.11 -15.94 12.19
C LYS A 224 -13.54 -15.48 11.95
N SER A 225 -14.18 -14.85 12.94
CA SER A 225 -15.52 -14.28 12.82
C SER A 225 -15.58 -13.04 11.93
N ASP A 226 -14.45 -12.38 11.72
CA ASP A 226 -14.37 -11.14 10.94
C ASP A 226 -14.13 -11.43 9.45
N LEU A 227 -13.87 -12.70 9.09
CA LEU A 227 -13.74 -13.16 7.71
C LEU A 227 -15.08 -13.57 7.08
N PRO A 228 -15.34 -13.29 5.81
CA PRO A 228 -14.49 -12.52 4.88
C PRO A 228 -14.56 -11.01 5.13
N GLY A 229 -13.46 -10.30 4.80
CA GLY A 229 -13.42 -8.85 4.78
C GLY A 229 -12.83 -8.34 3.47
N GLU A 230 -13.12 -7.09 3.14
CA GLU A 230 -12.79 -6.54 1.84
C GLU A 230 -12.13 -5.17 1.94
N LEU A 231 -11.02 -5.01 1.24
CA LEU A 231 -10.47 -3.71 0.86
C LEU A 231 -11.16 -3.30 -0.44
N VAL A 232 -11.85 -2.16 -0.44
CA VAL A 232 -12.54 -1.63 -1.63
C VAL A 232 -11.79 -0.40 -2.11
N VAL A 233 -11.42 -0.39 -3.39
CA VAL A 233 -10.66 0.70 -4.01
C VAL A 233 -11.50 1.29 -5.15
N ASP A 234 -11.89 2.56 -5.00
CA ASP A 234 -12.68 3.32 -5.97
C ASP A 234 -11.79 3.74 -7.16
N TYR A 235 -10.63 4.30 -6.85
CA TYR A 235 -9.63 4.65 -7.86
C TYR A 235 -8.21 4.67 -7.31
N VAL A 236 -7.23 4.62 -8.22
CA VAL A 236 -5.83 4.97 -7.98
C VAL A 236 -5.40 5.97 -9.03
N ARG A 237 -4.76 7.07 -8.61
CA ARG A 237 -4.34 8.17 -9.50
C ARG A 237 -2.96 8.68 -9.15
N ALA A 238 -2.21 9.09 -10.19
CA ALA A 238 -0.93 9.78 -10.04
C ALA A 238 -0.97 11.11 -10.79
N TYR A 239 -0.62 12.19 -10.08
CA TYR A 239 -0.67 13.57 -10.58
C TYR A 239 0.71 14.23 -10.57
N PRO A 240 0.97 15.14 -11.53
CA PRO A 240 2.10 16.04 -11.40
C PRO A 240 1.86 16.98 -10.23
N LEU A 241 2.90 17.26 -9.46
CA LEU A 241 2.85 18.36 -8.49
C LEU A 241 2.96 19.69 -9.24
N GLY A 242 2.13 20.66 -8.85
CA GLY A 242 2.24 22.02 -9.38
C GLY A 242 3.62 22.61 -9.09
N CYS A 243 4.11 23.46 -9.99
CA CYS A 243 5.25 24.32 -9.69
C CYS A 243 4.75 25.35 -8.66
N ASP A 244 5.24 25.28 -7.43
CA ASP A 244 5.07 26.33 -6.42
C ASP A 244 6.05 27.46 -6.72
#